data_6f5e16f8e4472b96d61e0e834d9d264c
#
_entry.id   6f5e16f8e4472b96d61e0e834d9d264c
#
_cell.length_a   1.000
_cell.length_b   1.000
_cell.length_c   1.000
_cell.angle_alpha   90.00
_cell.angle_beta   90.00
_cell.angle_gamma   90.00
#
_symmetry.space_group_name_H-M   'P 1'
#
loop_
_entity.id
_entity.type
_entity.pdbx_description
1 polymer ?
#
loop_
_entity_poly.entity_id
_entity_poly.type
_entity_poly.pdbx_seq_one_letter_code
_entity_poly.pdbx_strand_id
1 'polypeptide(L)'
;MDREKVEQIVEIVTREVLIALAEEEQGRAHAHGDHCTRECAEGLCVQTCFDRVGQVVSAGAQRLSTGLGIEPPEQRIAAMIDHTMLKPDVTPDQIAQLCYEARKYGFASVCVNPSHVKLCAELLKNSDVKVCTVIGFPLGATSPDVKVFETGDAIDDGAAEIDMVINIGALKARDYDLVAKDIAGVVRLAHGRGALVKVILETILLTREEKVAACLISKEAGADFVKTSTGFGGGGATVEDVALMREVVGPGMGVKASGGVSDFAGAQKMVAAGATRIGASAGVKIVTAAASGGPAAY
;
A
#
# COMPACT_ATOMS: atom_id res chain seq x y z
N MET A 1 -6.60 1.24 27.11
CA MET A 1 -5.86 -0.05 27.25
C MET A 1 -4.62 0.27 28.06
N ASP A 2 -4.24 -0.57 28.99
CA ASP A 2 -3.10 -0.32 29.88
C ASP A 2 -1.80 -0.42 29.08
N ARG A 3 -0.89 0.54 29.26
CA ARG A 3 0.39 0.65 28.54
C ARG A 3 1.19 -0.66 28.59
N GLU A 4 1.23 -1.27 29.78
CA GLU A 4 1.92 -2.52 30.02
C GLU A 4 1.34 -3.70 29.20
N LYS A 5 0.00 -3.71 29.02
CA LYS A 5 -0.66 -4.69 28.15
C LYS A 5 -0.37 -4.49 26.67
N VAL A 6 -0.27 -3.24 26.22
CA VAL A 6 0.07 -2.94 24.82
C VAL A 6 1.50 -3.37 24.52
N GLU A 7 2.44 -3.03 25.41
CA GLU A 7 3.85 -3.44 25.27
C GLU A 7 3.99 -4.97 25.28
N GLN A 8 3.26 -5.67 26.16
CA GLN A 8 3.26 -7.14 26.20
C GLN A 8 2.66 -7.76 24.93
N ILE A 9 1.55 -7.24 24.42
CA ILE A 9 0.93 -7.74 23.18
C ILE A 9 1.86 -7.52 22.00
N VAL A 10 2.44 -6.33 21.85
CA VAL A 10 3.38 -6.03 20.76
C VAL A 10 4.62 -6.94 20.86
N GLU A 11 5.17 -7.17 22.06
CA GLU A 11 6.33 -8.04 22.26
C GLU A 11 6.01 -9.50 21.90
N ILE A 12 4.88 -10.02 22.39
CA ILE A 12 4.45 -11.41 22.12
C ILE A 12 4.18 -11.60 20.64
N VAL A 13 3.36 -10.73 20.02
CA VAL A 13 2.98 -10.87 18.62
C VAL A 13 4.18 -10.65 17.71
N THR A 14 5.05 -9.68 18.01
CA THR A 14 6.29 -9.46 17.25
C THR A 14 7.18 -10.69 17.29
N ARG A 15 7.35 -11.30 18.47
CA ARG A 15 8.14 -12.52 18.66
C ARG A 15 7.55 -13.71 17.92
N GLU A 16 6.23 -13.92 18.00
CA GLU A 16 5.57 -15.05 17.32
C GLU A 16 5.59 -14.88 15.80
N VAL A 17 5.38 -13.68 15.29
CA VAL A 17 5.50 -13.38 13.84
C VAL A 17 6.94 -13.61 13.37
N LEU A 18 7.95 -13.15 14.09
CA LEU A 18 9.35 -13.37 13.71
C LEU A 18 9.75 -14.86 13.76
N ILE A 19 9.20 -15.64 14.70
CA ILE A 19 9.42 -17.10 14.76
C ILE A 19 8.75 -17.76 13.55
N ALA A 20 7.49 -17.44 13.25
CA ALA A 20 6.77 -17.99 12.12
C ALA A 20 7.47 -17.68 10.79
N LEU A 21 8.00 -16.45 10.63
CA LEU A 21 8.78 -16.02 9.46
C LEU A 21 10.06 -16.83 9.30
N ALA A 22 10.77 -17.07 10.41
CA ALA A 22 12.01 -17.85 10.41
C ALA A 22 11.75 -19.34 10.07
N GLU A 23 10.63 -19.89 10.55
CA GLU A 23 10.21 -21.28 10.25
C GLU A 23 9.79 -21.41 8.77
N GLU A 24 9.15 -20.40 8.19
CA GLU A 24 8.76 -20.39 6.80
C GLU A 24 9.96 -20.25 5.84
N GLU A 25 10.96 -19.43 6.20
CA GLU A 25 12.24 -19.35 5.49
C GLU A 25 12.98 -20.69 5.49
N GLN A 26 12.97 -21.42 6.62
CA GLN A 26 13.57 -22.76 6.72
C GLN A 26 12.72 -23.81 5.96
N GLY A 27 11.40 -23.69 5.94
CA GLY A 27 10.49 -24.57 5.20
C GLY A 27 10.60 -24.42 3.68
N ARG A 28 10.89 -23.20 3.18
CA ARG A 28 11.11 -22.95 1.74
C ARG A 28 12.40 -23.58 1.21
N ALA A 29 13.40 -23.79 2.07
CA ALA A 29 14.67 -24.45 1.68
C ALA A 29 14.52 -25.97 1.42
N HIS A 30 13.39 -26.59 1.76
CA HIS A 30 13.18 -28.04 1.64
C HIS A 30 12.02 -28.47 0.72
N ALA A 31 11.37 -27.56 0.00
CA ALA A 31 10.19 -27.87 -0.83
C ALA A 31 10.50 -27.91 -2.34
N HIS A 32 11.55 -28.60 -2.75
CA HIS A 32 11.71 -29.08 -4.12
C HIS A 32 11.57 -30.61 -4.13
N GLY A 33 10.33 -31.10 -4.11
CA GLY A 33 10.00 -32.49 -4.27
C GLY A 33 8.63 -32.66 -4.94
N ASP A 34 8.58 -33.52 -5.96
CA ASP A 34 7.50 -33.71 -6.95
C ASP A 34 6.14 -34.21 -6.43
N HIS A 35 5.85 -34.21 -5.14
CA HIS A 35 4.58 -34.70 -4.62
C HIS A 35 4.02 -33.81 -3.52
N CYS A 36 2.86 -33.23 -3.80
CA CYS A 36 2.01 -32.61 -2.79
C CYS A 36 1.52 -33.68 -1.80
N THR A 37 2.00 -33.66 -0.56
CA THR A 37 1.63 -34.61 0.50
C THR A 37 0.46 -34.14 1.39
N ARG A 38 -0.16 -33.01 1.09
CA ARG A 38 -1.37 -32.56 1.80
C ARG A 38 -2.59 -33.18 1.15
N GLU A 39 -3.34 -33.94 1.92
CA GLU A 39 -4.71 -34.33 1.56
C GLU A 39 -5.54 -33.06 1.41
N CYS A 40 -5.85 -32.69 0.17
CA CYS A 40 -6.77 -31.60 -0.12
C CYS A 40 -8.19 -32.07 0.14
N ALA A 41 -8.65 -31.93 1.37
CA ALA A 41 -9.92 -32.45 1.83
C ALA A 41 -11.17 -31.74 1.30
N GLU A 42 -11.07 -30.65 0.54
CA GLU A 42 -12.24 -29.97 -0.06
C GLU A 42 -11.79 -29.17 -1.30
N GLY A 43 -11.97 -29.70 -2.47
CA GLY A 43 -12.18 -29.08 -3.81
C GLY A 43 -11.52 -27.78 -4.24
N LEU A 44 -10.77 -27.06 -3.40
CA LEU A 44 -10.27 -25.69 -3.61
C LEU A 44 -8.75 -25.61 -3.71
N CYS A 45 -8.08 -26.66 -4.21
CA CYS A 45 -6.62 -26.71 -4.38
C CYS A 45 -6.07 -25.55 -5.23
N VAL A 46 -6.89 -24.99 -6.12
CA VAL A 46 -6.52 -23.84 -6.98
C VAL A 46 -6.29 -22.55 -6.17
N GLN A 47 -6.93 -22.40 -5.01
CA GLN A 47 -6.77 -21.21 -4.16
C GLN A 47 -5.54 -21.28 -3.24
N THR A 48 -5.03 -22.50 -2.97
CA THR A 48 -3.94 -22.72 -2.02
C THR A 48 -2.62 -23.20 -2.63
N CYS A 49 -2.61 -23.64 -3.90
CA CYS A 49 -1.43 -24.16 -4.61
C CYS A 49 -1.13 -23.35 -5.88
N PHE A 50 -0.41 -22.25 -5.73
CA PHE A 50 0.03 -21.40 -6.86
C PHE A 50 0.87 -22.17 -7.88
N ASP A 51 1.70 -23.15 -7.46
CA ASP A 51 2.52 -23.96 -8.35
C ASP A 51 1.70 -24.86 -9.28
N ARG A 52 0.56 -25.38 -8.84
CA ARG A 52 -0.36 -26.14 -9.69
C ARG A 52 -1.08 -25.26 -10.72
N VAL A 53 -1.39 -24.02 -10.37
CA VAL A 53 -1.95 -23.05 -11.33
C VAL A 53 -0.93 -22.77 -12.43
N GLY A 54 0.36 -22.61 -12.09
CA GLY A 54 1.45 -22.48 -13.04
C GLY A 54 1.59 -23.70 -13.97
N GLN A 55 1.49 -24.92 -13.42
CA GLN A 55 1.54 -26.17 -14.21
C GLN A 55 0.34 -26.33 -15.15
N VAL A 56 -0.87 -26.01 -14.71
CA VAL A 56 -2.10 -26.06 -15.51
C VAL A 56 -2.06 -25.01 -16.63
N VAL A 57 -1.53 -23.81 -16.36
CA VAL A 57 -1.31 -22.75 -17.36
C VAL A 57 -0.22 -23.19 -18.36
N SER A 58 0.88 -23.77 -17.91
CA SER A 58 1.96 -24.28 -18.75
C SER A 58 1.52 -25.48 -19.60
N ALA A 59 0.51 -26.24 -19.17
CA ALA A 59 -0.11 -27.33 -19.92
C ALA A 59 -1.15 -26.85 -20.97
N GLY A 60 -1.23 -25.54 -21.24
CA GLY A 60 -2.06 -24.95 -22.29
C GLY A 60 -3.46 -24.52 -21.89
N ALA A 61 -3.78 -24.45 -20.60
CA ALA A 61 -5.05 -23.88 -20.16
C ALA A 61 -5.03 -22.35 -20.28
N GLN A 62 -5.48 -21.85 -21.41
CA GLN A 62 -5.56 -20.41 -21.67
C GLN A 62 -6.74 -19.69 -20.97
N ARG A 63 -7.58 -20.40 -20.17
CA ARG A 63 -8.77 -19.85 -19.52
C ARG A 63 -8.99 -20.48 -18.16
N LEU A 64 -8.50 -19.80 -17.11
CA LEU A 64 -8.85 -20.10 -15.73
C LEU A 64 -9.73 -19.00 -15.09
N SER A 65 -10.27 -18.08 -15.89
CA SER A 65 -11.18 -17.04 -15.42
C SER A 65 -12.62 -17.36 -15.77
N THR A 66 -13.48 -17.40 -14.77
CA THR A 66 -14.94 -17.49 -14.92
C THR A 66 -15.58 -16.12 -15.22
N GLY A 67 -14.77 -15.05 -15.32
CA GLY A 67 -15.21 -13.69 -15.68
C GLY A 67 -15.14 -13.48 -17.18
N LEU A 68 -16.20 -12.92 -17.74
CA LEU A 68 -16.24 -12.41 -19.10
C LEU A 68 -15.32 -11.16 -19.17
N GLY A 69 -14.07 -11.34 -19.54
CA GLY A 69 -13.08 -10.29 -19.74
C GLY A 69 -11.93 -10.38 -18.75
N ILE A 70 -10.76 -10.85 -19.22
CA ILE A 70 -9.50 -10.64 -18.51
C ILE A 70 -9.10 -9.21 -18.84
N GLU A 71 -9.17 -8.31 -17.85
CA GLU A 71 -8.58 -6.99 -18.00
C GLU A 71 -7.08 -7.15 -18.32
N PRO A 72 -6.56 -6.44 -19.33
CA PRO A 72 -5.14 -6.44 -19.62
C PRO A 72 -4.32 -6.14 -18.34
N PRO A 73 -3.13 -6.75 -18.15
CA PRO A 73 -2.30 -6.53 -16.96
C PRO A 73 -2.03 -5.06 -16.68
N GLU A 74 -1.89 -4.24 -17.72
CA GLU A 74 -1.70 -2.79 -17.64
C GLU A 74 -2.92 -2.07 -17.03
N GLN A 75 -4.15 -2.46 -17.37
CA GLN A 75 -5.37 -1.89 -16.80
C GLN A 75 -5.52 -2.25 -15.32
N ARG A 76 -5.18 -3.49 -14.96
CA ARG A 76 -5.16 -3.91 -13.55
C ARG A 76 -4.14 -3.13 -12.73
N ILE A 77 -2.95 -2.87 -13.27
CA ILE A 77 -1.94 -2.04 -12.61
C ILE A 77 -2.37 -0.57 -12.58
N ALA A 78 -2.98 -0.04 -13.65
CA ALA A 78 -3.50 1.32 -13.67
C ALA A 78 -4.49 1.59 -12.52
N ALA A 79 -5.43 0.68 -12.29
CA ALA A 79 -6.41 0.76 -11.20
C ALA A 79 -5.77 0.65 -9.79
N MET A 80 -4.48 0.33 -9.70
CA MET A 80 -3.72 0.30 -8.43
C MET A 80 -2.81 1.52 -8.25
N ILE A 81 -2.72 2.43 -9.24
CA ILE A 81 -1.81 3.57 -9.16
C ILE A 81 -2.46 4.76 -8.46
N ASP A 82 -1.78 5.27 -7.43
CA ASP A 82 -1.97 6.63 -6.92
C ASP A 82 -0.98 7.54 -7.67
N HIS A 83 -1.49 8.28 -8.67
CA HIS A 83 -0.67 9.19 -9.48
C HIS A 83 -0.25 10.38 -8.64
N THR A 84 1.06 10.49 -8.33
CA THR A 84 1.56 11.25 -7.19
C THR A 84 2.38 12.45 -7.61
N MET A 85 2.04 13.63 -7.05
CA MET A 85 2.79 14.88 -7.23
C MET A 85 2.82 15.68 -5.93
N LEU A 86 3.96 15.61 -5.20
CA LEU A 86 4.12 16.14 -3.83
C LEU A 86 5.26 17.15 -3.68
N LYS A 87 5.93 17.56 -4.78
CA LYS A 87 6.98 18.57 -4.71
C LYS A 87 6.39 19.92 -4.28
N PRO A 88 7.16 20.75 -3.53
CA PRO A 88 6.64 22.00 -3.01
C PRO A 88 6.44 23.10 -4.06
N ASP A 89 7.02 22.93 -5.25
CA ASP A 89 6.99 23.88 -6.38
C ASP A 89 5.93 23.54 -7.43
N VAL A 90 5.00 22.63 -7.12
CA VAL A 90 3.94 22.20 -8.05
C VAL A 90 2.95 23.33 -8.29
N THR A 91 2.64 23.56 -9.57
CA THR A 91 1.70 24.60 -10.02
C THR A 91 0.30 24.01 -10.27
N PRO A 92 -0.77 24.85 -10.27
CA PRO A 92 -2.12 24.43 -10.62
C PRO A 92 -2.23 23.76 -12.00
N ASP A 93 -1.46 24.21 -12.99
CA ASP A 93 -1.47 23.61 -14.34
C ASP A 93 -0.90 22.19 -14.32
N GLN A 94 0.12 21.93 -13.52
CA GLN A 94 0.69 20.59 -13.34
C GLN A 94 -0.31 19.67 -12.61
N ILE A 95 -1.08 20.19 -11.65
CA ILE A 95 -2.17 19.46 -11.00
C ILE A 95 -3.30 19.14 -12.00
N ALA A 96 -3.66 20.08 -12.86
CA ALA A 96 -4.67 19.83 -13.89
C ALA A 96 -4.21 18.73 -14.86
N GLN A 97 -2.94 18.73 -15.26
CA GLN A 97 -2.35 17.68 -16.07
C GLN A 97 -2.38 16.32 -15.34
N LEU A 98 -2.01 16.28 -14.06
CA LEU A 98 -2.07 15.07 -13.23
C LEU A 98 -3.49 14.46 -13.20
N CYS A 99 -4.51 15.29 -12.97
CA CYS A 99 -5.92 14.88 -12.96
C CYS A 99 -6.38 14.38 -14.34
N TYR A 100 -5.99 15.05 -15.42
CA TYR A 100 -6.28 14.61 -16.78
C TYR A 100 -5.67 13.24 -17.06
N GLU A 101 -4.40 13.02 -16.72
CA GLU A 101 -3.71 11.73 -16.87
C GLU A 101 -4.40 10.63 -16.06
N ALA A 102 -4.74 10.90 -14.79
CA ALA A 102 -5.40 9.93 -13.93
C ALA A 102 -6.76 9.48 -14.49
N ARG A 103 -7.56 10.41 -15.01
CA ARG A 103 -8.83 10.09 -15.69
C ARG A 103 -8.60 9.29 -16.97
N LYS A 104 -7.64 9.71 -17.80
CA LYS A 104 -7.34 9.08 -19.08
C LYS A 104 -6.93 7.63 -18.95
N TYR A 105 -6.13 7.30 -17.93
CA TYR A 105 -5.57 5.97 -17.72
C TYR A 105 -6.32 5.13 -16.70
N GLY A 106 -7.35 5.68 -16.04
CA GLY A 106 -8.15 4.97 -15.04
C GLY A 106 -7.34 4.66 -13.78
N PHE A 107 -6.56 5.63 -13.27
CA PHE A 107 -5.80 5.44 -12.04
C PHE A 107 -6.72 5.41 -10.81
N ALA A 108 -6.28 4.77 -9.73
CA ALA A 108 -7.04 4.67 -8.50
C ALA A 108 -7.26 6.05 -7.86
N SER A 109 -6.21 6.87 -7.81
CA SER A 109 -6.28 8.21 -7.24
C SER A 109 -5.23 9.14 -7.85
N VAL A 110 -5.39 10.44 -7.60
CA VAL A 110 -4.29 11.40 -7.58
C VAL A 110 -3.84 11.60 -6.13
N CYS A 111 -2.54 11.74 -5.86
CA CYS A 111 -2.01 12.01 -4.52
C CYS A 111 -1.22 13.32 -4.54
N VAL A 112 -1.73 14.32 -3.80
CA VAL A 112 -1.26 15.70 -3.83
C VAL A 112 -1.07 16.28 -2.43
N ASN A 113 -0.38 17.42 -2.33
CA ASN A 113 -0.33 18.19 -1.08
C ASN A 113 -1.72 18.76 -0.72
N PRO A 114 -2.05 18.98 0.57
CA PRO A 114 -3.37 19.45 1.01
C PRO A 114 -3.86 20.69 0.27
N SER A 115 -3.00 21.66 -0.01
CA SER A 115 -3.35 22.91 -0.73
C SER A 115 -3.93 22.70 -2.13
N HIS A 116 -3.81 21.51 -2.73
CA HIS A 116 -4.31 21.20 -4.07
C HIS A 116 -5.55 20.30 -4.07
N VAL A 117 -6.01 19.85 -2.89
CA VAL A 117 -7.13 18.90 -2.77
C VAL A 117 -8.39 19.45 -3.41
N LYS A 118 -8.75 20.69 -3.07
CA LYS A 118 -9.96 21.34 -3.60
C LYS A 118 -9.96 21.41 -5.13
N LEU A 119 -8.84 21.81 -5.73
CA LEU A 119 -8.68 21.84 -7.19
C LEU A 119 -8.82 20.44 -7.79
N CYS A 120 -8.21 19.41 -7.19
CA CYS A 120 -8.35 18.04 -7.65
C CYS A 120 -9.79 17.55 -7.56
N ALA A 121 -10.49 17.84 -6.46
CA ALA A 121 -11.89 17.47 -6.28
C ALA A 121 -12.80 18.09 -7.34
N GLU A 122 -12.57 19.34 -7.73
CA GLU A 122 -13.30 20.00 -8.80
C GLU A 122 -12.99 19.36 -10.17
N LEU A 123 -11.73 19.11 -10.50
CA LEU A 123 -11.29 18.55 -11.78
C LEU A 123 -11.67 17.08 -11.96
N LEU A 124 -11.79 16.34 -10.87
CA LEU A 124 -12.14 14.91 -10.88
C LEU A 124 -13.64 14.64 -10.64
N LYS A 125 -14.45 15.68 -10.56
CA LYS A 125 -15.90 15.54 -10.42
C LYS A 125 -16.47 14.66 -11.56
N ASN A 126 -17.36 13.72 -11.17
CA ASN A 126 -17.92 12.72 -12.09
C ASN A 126 -16.87 11.74 -12.68
N SER A 127 -15.82 11.48 -11.95
CA SER A 127 -14.78 10.48 -12.25
C SER A 127 -14.70 9.45 -11.13
N ASP A 128 -14.28 8.23 -11.45
CA ASP A 128 -14.01 7.19 -10.43
C ASP A 128 -12.67 7.42 -9.70
N VAL A 129 -11.80 8.27 -10.23
CA VAL A 129 -10.49 8.60 -9.66
C VAL A 129 -10.68 9.34 -8.33
N LYS A 130 -10.07 8.83 -7.27
CA LYS A 130 -10.17 9.41 -5.92
C LYS A 130 -9.15 10.53 -5.72
N VAL A 131 -9.46 11.46 -4.83
CA VAL A 131 -8.50 12.46 -4.36
C VAL A 131 -7.88 11.94 -3.09
N CYS A 132 -6.57 11.70 -3.12
CA CYS A 132 -5.73 11.34 -2.00
C CYS A 132 -4.86 12.54 -1.63
N THR A 133 -4.64 12.74 -0.33
CA THR A 133 -3.69 13.74 0.16
C THR A 133 -2.84 13.22 1.30
N VAL A 134 -1.82 13.96 1.69
CA VAL A 134 -0.86 13.60 2.74
C VAL A 134 -1.10 14.43 4.00
N ILE A 135 -0.88 13.82 5.18
CA ILE A 135 -1.09 14.43 6.49
C ILE A 135 0.14 14.25 7.37
N GLY A 136 0.54 15.32 8.09
CA GLY A 136 1.77 15.33 8.89
C GLY A 136 3.03 15.13 8.05
N PHE A 137 2.98 15.48 6.79
CA PHE A 137 3.94 15.09 5.77
C PHE A 137 5.06 16.14 5.59
N PRO A 138 6.32 15.72 5.31
CA PRO A 138 6.76 14.31 5.19
C PRO A 138 7.32 13.71 6.49
N LEU A 139 7.41 14.45 7.59
CA LEU A 139 8.19 14.09 8.76
C LEU A 139 7.43 13.27 9.82
N GLY A 140 6.10 13.35 9.84
CA GLY A 140 5.27 12.71 10.86
C GLY A 140 5.40 13.30 12.26
N ALA A 141 6.14 14.40 12.42
CA ALA A 141 6.57 14.96 13.70
C ALA A 141 5.64 16.02 14.29
N THR A 142 4.47 16.22 13.71
CA THR A 142 3.42 17.09 14.29
C THR A 142 2.67 16.37 15.40
N SER A 143 1.96 17.14 16.27
CA SER A 143 1.13 16.56 17.30
C SER A 143 -0.09 15.81 16.72
N PRO A 144 -0.63 14.80 17.43
CA PRO A 144 -1.83 14.08 16.99
C PRO A 144 -3.02 14.98 16.65
N ASP A 145 -3.27 15.98 17.48
CA ASP A 145 -4.41 16.91 17.30
C ASP A 145 -4.26 17.73 16.00
N VAL A 146 -3.04 18.12 15.64
CA VAL A 146 -2.76 18.82 14.38
C VAL A 146 -3.02 17.91 13.18
N LYS A 147 -2.61 16.63 13.23
CA LYS A 147 -2.90 15.68 12.15
C LYS A 147 -4.41 15.44 12.00
N VAL A 148 -5.14 15.34 13.10
CA VAL A 148 -6.60 15.23 13.07
C VAL A 148 -7.24 16.47 12.44
N PHE A 149 -6.77 17.68 12.80
CA PHE A 149 -7.26 18.92 12.21
C PHE A 149 -6.99 18.98 10.70
N GLU A 150 -5.74 18.70 10.29
CA GLU A 150 -5.33 18.67 8.88
C GLU A 150 -6.15 17.65 8.08
N THR A 151 -6.46 16.48 8.68
CA THR A 151 -7.34 15.47 8.09
C THR A 151 -8.73 16.00 7.83
N GLY A 152 -9.30 16.71 8.82
CA GLY A 152 -10.63 17.29 8.72
C GLY A 152 -10.73 18.33 7.59
N ASP A 153 -9.77 19.24 7.54
CA ASP A 153 -9.67 20.29 6.53
C ASP A 153 -9.53 19.69 5.12
N ALA A 154 -8.65 18.69 4.96
CA ALA A 154 -8.46 18.00 3.69
C ALA A 154 -9.73 17.26 3.20
N ILE A 155 -10.51 16.65 4.10
CA ILE A 155 -11.76 15.97 3.73
C ILE A 155 -12.84 17.00 3.38
N ASP A 156 -12.91 18.13 4.08
CA ASP A 156 -13.81 19.23 3.76
C ASP A 156 -13.54 19.83 2.37
N ASP A 157 -12.29 19.81 1.93
CA ASP A 157 -11.86 20.20 0.58
C ASP A 157 -12.08 19.09 -0.48
N GLY A 158 -12.47 17.88 -0.07
CA GLY A 158 -12.87 16.78 -0.96
C GLY A 158 -11.90 15.61 -1.06
N ALA A 159 -10.95 15.46 -0.13
CA ALA A 159 -10.14 14.26 -0.05
C ALA A 159 -10.98 13.03 0.34
N ALA A 160 -10.83 11.93 -0.40
CA ALA A 160 -11.45 10.64 -0.12
C ALA A 160 -10.45 9.61 0.45
N GLU A 161 -9.16 9.90 0.36
CA GLU A 161 -8.08 9.05 0.87
C GLU A 161 -7.03 9.92 1.58
N ILE A 162 -6.55 9.44 2.74
CA ILE A 162 -5.62 10.15 3.62
C ILE A 162 -4.36 9.31 3.81
N ASP A 163 -3.21 9.81 3.37
CA ASP A 163 -1.90 9.20 3.58
C ASP A 163 -1.17 9.92 4.74
N MET A 164 -1.34 9.45 5.97
CA MET A 164 -0.69 10.07 7.14
C MET A 164 0.71 9.50 7.38
N VAL A 165 1.64 10.32 7.83
CA VAL A 165 2.97 9.85 8.27
C VAL A 165 2.92 9.54 9.77
N ILE A 166 3.39 8.33 10.14
CA ILE A 166 3.52 7.90 11.54
C ILE A 166 4.50 8.81 12.31
N ASN A 167 4.34 8.93 13.62
CA ASN A 167 5.35 9.58 14.45
C ASN A 167 6.56 8.63 14.65
N ILE A 168 7.55 8.79 13.76
CA ILE A 168 8.73 7.94 13.70
C ILE A 168 9.55 8.03 15.00
N GLY A 169 9.68 9.23 15.57
CA GLY A 169 10.42 9.45 16.82
C GLY A 169 9.78 8.72 18.00
N ALA A 170 8.45 8.76 18.11
CA ALA A 170 7.72 8.03 19.14
C ALA A 170 7.87 6.51 18.97
N LEU A 171 7.79 6.00 17.72
CA LEU A 171 7.99 4.59 17.44
C LEU A 171 9.39 4.13 17.88
N LYS A 172 10.44 4.88 17.54
CA LYS A 172 11.81 4.59 17.94
C LYS A 172 12.03 4.66 19.46
N ALA A 173 11.33 5.54 20.13
CA ALA A 173 11.31 5.65 21.60
C ALA A 173 10.46 4.55 22.27
N ARG A 174 9.80 3.67 21.47
CA ARG A 174 8.82 2.68 21.92
C ARG A 174 7.63 3.28 22.67
N ASP A 175 7.32 4.54 22.39
CA ASP A 175 6.09 5.20 22.86
C ASP A 175 4.93 4.78 21.96
N TYR A 176 4.54 3.51 22.04
CA TYR A 176 3.52 2.90 21.21
C TYR A 176 2.13 3.47 21.47
N ASP A 177 1.87 3.94 22.69
CA ASP A 177 0.62 4.60 23.04
C ASP A 177 0.44 5.91 22.27
N LEU A 178 1.50 6.70 22.14
CA LEU A 178 1.48 7.93 21.35
C LEU A 178 1.28 7.60 19.85
N VAL A 179 1.98 6.58 19.34
CA VAL A 179 1.82 6.15 17.95
C VAL A 179 0.39 5.67 17.66
N ALA A 180 -0.16 4.84 18.54
CA ALA A 180 -1.52 4.32 18.41
C ALA A 180 -2.56 5.46 18.49
N LYS A 181 -2.40 6.39 19.44
CA LYS A 181 -3.27 7.57 19.58
C LYS A 181 -3.23 8.45 18.33
N ASP A 182 -2.05 8.69 17.77
CA ASP A 182 -1.82 9.48 16.56
C ASP A 182 -2.61 8.90 15.37
N ILE A 183 -2.43 7.61 15.10
CA ILE A 183 -3.11 6.91 14.00
C ILE A 183 -4.62 6.83 14.25
N ALA A 184 -5.05 6.38 15.44
CA ALA A 184 -6.46 6.19 15.76
C ALA A 184 -7.27 7.50 15.72
N GLY A 185 -6.65 8.64 16.03
CA GLY A 185 -7.28 9.95 15.91
C GLY A 185 -7.65 10.27 14.46
N VAL A 186 -6.71 10.11 13.56
CA VAL A 186 -6.90 10.32 12.10
C VAL A 186 -7.91 9.32 11.54
N VAL A 187 -7.75 8.02 11.84
CA VAL A 187 -8.65 6.95 11.36
C VAL A 187 -10.09 7.22 11.77
N ARG A 188 -10.33 7.53 13.04
CA ARG A 188 -11.68 7.79 13.55
C ARG A 188 -12.36 8.94 12.82
N LEU A 189 -11.64 10.03 12.60
CA LEU A 189 -12.19 11.19 11.89
C LEU A 189 -12.46 10.86 10.43
N ALA A 190 -11.49 10.26 9.74
CA ALA A 190 -11.58 9.93 8.32
C ALA A 190 -12.71 8.93 8.05
N HIS A 191 -12.78 7.83 8.80
CA HIS A 191 -13.86 6.83 8.67
C HIS A 191 -15.24 7.42 9.00
N GLY A 192 -15.33 8.29 9.99
CA GLY A 192 -16.58 9.00 10.32
C GLY A 192 -17.10 9.89 9.19
N ARG A 193 -16.24 10.21 8.20
CA ARG A 193 -16.55 11.02 7.02
C ARG A 193 -16.45 10.25 5.70
N GLY A 194 -16.25 8.93 5.76
CA GLY A 194 -16.21 8.04 4.59
C GLY A 194 -14.90 8.06 3.80
N ALA A 195 -13.82 8.60 4.35
CA ALA A 195 -12.49 8.57 3.77
C ALA A 195 -11.64 7.43 4.35
N LEU A 196 -10.79 6.79 3.54
CA LEU A 196 -9.87 5.77 3.99
C LEU A 196 -8.51 6.36 4.42
N VAL A 197 -7.78 5.59 5.25
CA VAL A 197 -6.48 6.01 5.80
C VAL A 197 -5.39 5.02 5.43
N LYS A 198 -4.25 5.55 4.95
CA LYS A 198 -3.02 4.81 4.70
C LYS A 198 -1.91 5.36 5.60
N VAL A 199 -1.27 4.50 6.37
CA VAL A 199 -0.22 4.88 7.33
C VAL A 199 1.15 4.72 6.69
N ILE A 200 1.86 5.83 6.48
CA ILE A 200 3.23 5.85 5.94
C ILE A 200 4.19 5.53 7.08
N LEU A 201 4.92 4.42 6.96
CA LEU A 201 5.85 3.94 7.97
C LEU A 201 7.23 4.60 7.84
N GLU A 202 7.63 5.01 6.64
CA GLU A 202 8.99 5.45 6.25
C GLU A 202 10.03 4.36 6.54
N THR A 203 9.87 3.23 5.86
CA THR A 203 10.58 1.97 6.13
C THR A 203 12.09 2.06 6.12
N ILE A 204 12.68 3.00 5.35
CA ILE A 204 14.13 3.21 5.30
C ILE A 204 14.72 3.64 6.66
N LEU A 205 13.93 4.26 7.52
CA LEU A 205 14.35 4.73 8.84
C LEU A 205 14.14 3.68 9.95
N LEU A 206 13.51 2.54 9.64
CA LEU A 206 13.05 1.57 10.63
C LEU A 206 13.85 0.27 10.56
N THR A 207 14.10 -0.35 11.74
CA THR A 207 14.54 -1.73 11.81
C THR A 207 13.41 -2.69 11.43
N ARG A 208 13.71 -3.98 11.26
CA ARG A 208 12.70 -5.01 10.96
C ARG A 208 11.62 -5.06 12.05
N GLU A 209 12.04 -5.05 13.32
CA GLU A 209 11.15 -5.07 14.48
C GLU A 209 10.26 -3.83 14.54
N GLU A 210 10.82 -2.66 14.26
CA GLU A 210 10.06 -1.41 14.21
C GLU A 210 9.03 -1.40 13.07
N LYS A 211 9.35 -2.00 11.90
CA LYS A 211 8.39 -2.18 10.79
C LYS A 211 7.23 -3.08 11.20
N VAL A 212 7.53 -4.20 11.87
CA VAL A 212 6.51 -5.12 12.38
C VAL A 212 5.61 -4.41 13.39
N ALA A 213 6.19 -3.74 14.39
CA ALA A 213 5.43 -2.99 15.40
C ALA A 213 4.55 -1.91 14.77
N ALA A 214 5.07 -1.13 13.82
CA ALA A 214 4.31 -0.09 13.12
C ALA A 214 3.13 -0.66 12.32
N CYS A 215 3.32 -1.80 11.64
CA CYS A 215 2.26 -2.50 10.92
C CYS A 215 1.14 -2.97 11.86
N LEU A 216 1.51 -3.58 13.00
CA LEU A 216 0.54 -4.07 13.98
C LEU A 216 -0.25 -2.92 14.62
N ILE A 217 0.43 -1.86 15.05
CA ILE A 217 -0.22 -0.68 15.63
C ILE A 217 -1.17 -0.04 14.60
N SER A 218 -0.75 0.08 13.35
CA SER A 218 -1.60 0.61 12.27
C SER A 218 -2.85 -0.22 12.06
N LYS A 219 -2.70 -1.56 12.06
CA LYS A 219 -3.81 -2.50 11.91
C LYS A 219 -4.78 -2.43 13.08
N GLU A 220 -4.28 -2.41 14.32
CA GLU A 220 -5.11 -2.31 15.53
C GLU A 220 -5.82 -0.96 15.63
N ALA A 221 -5.18 0.13 15.17
CA ALA A 221 -5.80 1.43 15.09
C ALA A 221 -6.90 1.53 14.02
N GLY A 222 -7.07 0.50 13.19
CA GLY A 222 -8.11 0.39 12.17
C GLY A 222 -7.79 1.08 10.85
N ALA A 223 -6.51 1.33 10.54
CA ALA A 223 -6.12 1.87 9.25
C ALA A 223 -6.43 0.89 8.10
N ASP A 224 -6.73 1.42 6.92
CA ASP A 224 -7.08 0.61 5.73
C ASP A 224 -5.84 0.08 5.01
N PHE A 225 -4.73 0.83 5.07
CA PHE A 225 -3.45 0.48 4.44
C PHE A 225 -2.28 0.82 5.35
N VAL A 226 -1.19 0.07 5.17
CA VAL A 226 0.18 0.52 5.48
C VAL A 226 0.88 0.92 4.19
N LYS A 227 1.71 1.97 4.24
CA LYS A 227 2.47 2.50 3.10
C LYS A 227 3.95 2.54 3.43
N THR A 228 4.81 2.18 2.47
CA THR A 228 6.26 2.08 2.74
C THR A 228 6.90 3.44 3.04
N SER A 229 6.73 4.42 2.17
CA SER A 229 7.62 5.59 2.16
C SER A 229 6.93 6.88 1.74
N THR A 230 7.48 8.01 2.19
CA THR A 230 7.08 9.35 1.75
C THR A 230 7.63 9.69 0.35
N GLY A 231 8.79 9.16 0.00
CA GLY A 231 9.59 9.57 -1.16
C GLY A 231 10.55 10.72 -0.87
N PHE A 232 10.58 11.25 0.36
CA PHE A 232 11.45 12.35 0.83
C PHE A 232 12.50 11.90 1.85
N GLY A 233 12.38 10.67 2.37
CA GLY A 233 13.28 10.12 3.40
C GLY A 233 14.59 9.54 2.85
N GLY A 234 14.89 9.71 1.56
CA GLY A 234 16.11 9.17 0.93
C GLY A 234 16.04 7.71 0.53
N GLY A 235 14.88 7.04 0.70
CA GLY A 235 14.62 5.66 0.29
C GLY A 235 13.25 5.51 -0.36
N GLY A 236 12.92 4.27 -0.74
CA GLY A 236 11.66 3.91 -1.38
C GLY A 236 11.22 2.49 -1.03
N ALA A 237 10.18 2.00 -1.72
CA ALA A 237 9.68 0.65 -1.53
C ALA A 237 10.71 -0.39 -1.97
N THR A 238 10.93 -1.41 -1.16
CA THR A 238 11.66 -2.63 -1.52
C THR A 238 10.70 -3.81 -1.56
N VAL A 239 11.06 -4.84 -2.31
CA VAL A 239 10.28 -6.09 -2.38
C VAL A 239 10.20 -6.73 -1.00
N GLU A 240 11.30 -6.71 -0.26
CA GLU A 240 11.44 -7.27 1.08
C GLU A 240 10.52 -6.56 2.08
N ASP A 241 10.48 -5.22 2.06
CA ASP A 241 9.61 -4.45 2.94
C ASP A 241 8.12 -4.67 2.62
N VAL A 242 7.76 -4.68 1.34
CA VAL A 242 6.37 -4.95 0.93
C VAL A 242 5.93 -6.36 1.33
N ALA A 243 6.79 -7.37 1.14
CA ALA A 243 6.52 -8.74 1.56
C ALA A 243 6.35 -8.85 3.07
N LEU A 244 7.27 -8.25 3.85
CA LEU A 244 7.17 -8.19 5.31
C LEU A 244 5.88 -7.53 5.78
N MET A 245 5.57 -6.34 5.22
CA MET A 245 4.34 -5.62 5.58
C MET A 245 3.09 -6.45 5.27
N ARG A 246 3.03 -7.07 4.07
CA ARG A 246 1.92 -7.95 3.67
C ARG A 246 1.74 -9.11 4.65
N GLU A 247 2.83 -9.73 5.02
CA GLU A 247 2.82 -10.86 5.94
C GLU A 247 2.26 -10.45 7.32
N VAL A 248 2.74 -9.33 7.87
CA VAL A 248 2.32 -8.82 9.19
C VAL A 248 0.85 -8.39 9.19
N VAL A 249 0.41 -7.63 8.17
CA VAL A 249 -0.97 -7.12 8.18
C VAL A 249 -2.00 -8.15 7.70
N GLY A 250 -1.57 -9.20 7.01
CA GLY A 250 -2.44 -10.23 6.45
C GLY A 250 -3.24 -9.75 5.22
N PRO A 251 -4.17 -10.58 4.68
CA PRO A 251 -4.86 -10.29 3.42
C PRO A 251 -5.95 -9.21 3.55
N GLY A 252 -6.45 -8.94 4.75
CA GLY A 252 -7.57 -8.02 4.99
C GLY A 252 -7.20 -6.53 4.97
N MET A 253 -5.92 -6.18 5.03
CA MET A 253 -5.44 -4.79 5.02
C MET A 253 -4.63 -4.53 3.76
N GLY A 254 -4.72 -3.32 3.20
CA GLY A 254 -3.96 -2.93 2.02
C GLY A 254 -2.48 -2.68 2.31
N VAL A 255 -1.62 -2.90 1.31
CA VAL A 255 -0.21 -2.49 1.33
C VAL A 255 0.06 -1.59 0.14
N LYS A 256 0.54 -0.37 0.38
CA LYS A 256 0.93 0.59 -0.66
C LYS A 256 2.44 0.68 -0.77
N ALA A 257 2.97 0.30 -1.94
CA ALA A 257 4.37 0.50 -2.29
C ALA A 257 4.57 1.90 -2.89
N SER A 258 5.45 2.72 -2.30
CA SER A 258 5.71 4.10 -2.72
C SER A 258 7.19 4.44 -2.68
N GLY A 259 7.64 5.29 -3.62
CA GLY A 259 9.03 5.68 -3.78
C GLY A 259 9.81 4.66 -4.62
N GLY A 260 10.44 5.16 -5.70
CA GLY A 260 11.32 4.34 -6.55
C GLY A 260 10.62 3.43 -7.58
N VAL A 261 9.29 3.31 -7.58
CA VAL A 261 8.56 2.52 -8.58
C VAL A 261 8.39 3.38 -9.84
N SER A 262 9.19 3.12 -10.88
CA SER A 262 9.29 3.99 -12.05
C SER A 262 8.97 3.32 -13.39
N ASP A 263 8.73 2.01 -13.40
CA ASP A 263 8.42 1.23 -14.60
C ASP A 263 7.48 0.05 -14.30
N PHE A 264 6.98 -0.59 -15.35
CA PHE A 264 6.02 -1.69 -15.26
C PHE A 264 6.58 -2.91 -14.54
N ALA A 265 7.83 -3.28 -14.80
CA ALA A 265 8.47 -4.44 -14.18
C ALA A 265 8.64 -4.23 -12.66
N GLY A 266 9.00 -3.01 -12.24
CA GLY A 266 9.06 -2.63 -10.83
C GLY A 266 7.68 -2.71 -10.16
N ALA A 267 6.65 -2.21 -10.83
CA ALA A 267 5.27 -2.30 -10.34
C ALA A 267 4.82 -3.76 -10.18
N GLN A 268 5.11 -4.62 -11.17
CA GLN A 268 4.80 -6.06 -11.09
C GLN A 268 5.50 -6.75 -9.92
N LYS A 269 6.77 -6.43 -9.64
CA LYS A 269 7.51 -6.98 -8.49
C LYS A 269 6.86 -6.57 -7.17
N MET A 270 6.42 -5.33 -7.03
CA MET A 270 5.72 -4.87 -5.82
C MET A 270 4.38 -5.58 -5.65
N VAL A 271 3.61 -5.75 -6.73
CA VAL A 271 2.34 -6.50 -6.69
C VAL A 271 2.58 -7.97 -6.33
N ALA A 272 3.59 -8.61 -6.91
CA ALA A 272 3.95 -9.99 -6.57
C ALA A 272 4.39 -10.14 -5.10
N ALA A 273 5.02 -9.11 -4.51
CA ALA A 273 5.38 -9.07 -3.10
C ALA A 273 4.17 -8.79 -2.17
N GLY A 274 2.99 -8.50 -2.71
CA GLY A 274 1.77 -8.30 -1.93
C GLY A 274 1.27 -6.86 -1.87
N ALA A 275 1.83 -5.93 -2.66
CA ALA A 275 1.24 -4.59 -2.77
C ALA A 275 -0.12 -4.64 -3.47
N THR A 276 -1.08 -3.91 -2.94
CA THR A 276 -2.42 -3.71 -3.51
C THR A 276 -2.63 -2.27 -3.99
N ARG A 277 -1.66 -1.40 -3.78
CA ARG A 277 -1.63 -0.01 -4.25
C ARG A 277 -0.19 0.40 -4.55
N ILE A 278 0.00 1.27 -5.54
CA ILE A 278 1.32 1.77 -5.96
C ILE A 278 1.28 3.28 -6.02
N GLY A 279 2.14 3.95 -5.24
CA GLY A 279 2.33 5.39 -5.30
C GLY A 279 3.48 5.73 -6.24
N ALA A 280 3.20 6.37 -7.36
CA ALA A 280 4.21 6.70 -8.36
C ALA A 280 3.94 8.05 -9.05
N SER A 281 4.99 8.84 -9.25
CA SER A 281 4.95 10.01 -10.16
C SER A 281 5.07 9.60 -11.64
N ALA A 282 5.56 8.39 -11.90
CA ALA A 282 5.75 7.84 -13.24
C ALA A 282 4.55 6.99 -13.73
N GLY A 283 3.34 7.25 -13.21
CA GLY A 283 2.15 6.42 -13.48
C GLY A 283 1.91 6.19 -14.97
N VAL A 284 1.93 7.25 -15.77
CA VAL A 284 1.77 7.17 -17.24
C VAL A 284 2.83 6.29 -17.88
N LYS A 285 4.12 6.45 -17.50
CA LYS A 285 5.22 5.63 -18.03
C LYS A 285 5.03 4.15 -17.67
N ILE A 286 4.57 3.85 -16.46
CA ILE A 286 4.33 2.47 -16.01
C ILE A 286 3.30 1.79 -16.92
N VAL A 287 2.17 2.43 -17.20
CA VAL A 287 1.09 1.80 -17.97
C VAL A 287 1.34 1.82 -19.48
N THR A 288 2.01 2.86 -20.04
CA THR A 288 2.28 2.94 -21.48
C THR A 288 3.43 2.02 -21.92
N ALA A 289 4.43 1.79 -21.07
CA ALA A 289 5.50 0.85 -21.35
C ALA A 289 5.00 -0.62 -21.44
N ALA A 290 3.96 -0.95 -20.69
CA ALA A 290 3.30 -2.26 -20.81
C ALA A 290 2.62 -2.47 -22.16
N ALA A 291 1.98 -1.42 -22.70
CA ALA A 291 1.32 -1.49 -24.01
C ALA A 291 2.29 -1.63 -25.18
N SER A 292 3.57 -1.21 -25.01
CA SER A 292 4.61 -1.35 -26.05
C SER A 292 5.35 -2.69 -26.04
N GLY A 293 5.16 -3.49 -24.98
CA GLY A 293 5.72 -4.84 -24.81
C GLY A 293 4.75 -5.96 -25.21
N GLY A 294 3.99 -5.78 -26.29
CA GLY A 294 3.13 -6.82 -26.85
C GLY A 294 3.97 -8.07 -27.20
N PRO A 295 3.34 -9.29 -27.16
CA PRO A 295 4.06 -10.52 -27.41
C PRO A 295 4.74 -10.44 -28.79
N ALA A 296 6.01 -10.82 -28.84
CA ALA A 296 6.69 -11.01 -30.11
C ALA A 296 5.80 -11.93 -30.95
N ALA A 297 5.40 -11.43 -32.12
CA ALA A 297 4.67 -12.23 -33.09
C ALA A 297 5.49 -13.48 -33.41
N TYR A 298 4.89 -14.65 -33.23
CA TYR A 298 5.31 -15.90 -33.80
C TYR A 298 4.77 -16.03 -35.20
#